data_602b10a98aba43b47fe08a7b13e3e526
#
_entry.id   602b10a98aba43b47fe08a7b13e3e526
#
_cell.length_a   1.000
_cell.length_b   1.000
_cell.length_c   1.000
_cell.angle_alpha   90.00
_cell.angle_beta   90.00
_cell.angle_gamma   90.00
#
_symmetry.space_group_name_H-M   'P 1'
#
loop_
_entity.id
_entity.type
_entity.pdbx_description
1 polymer ?
#
loop_
_entity_poly.entity_id
_entity_poly.type
_entity_poly.pdbx_seq_one_letter_code
_entity_poly.pdbx_strand_id
1 'polypeptide(L)'
;VPWVNTVASGPNDRVYYGDVTVVPHVTDEQTTACSTSPLVPVIGQVAPGLPLLDGSRAACEWGTDADAPVPGIFGGKNLPTLVRDDYVHNCNDSYWLTNPKAPITGFNRIIGDEGTARSLRTRLCILQAERRLAGTDGRPGTTFTIPVLQDIVLSSQIYSVEIARKQVLDSLCTQPLLIGSAGPVAAADQAAACAVLTKWDGKDNLTPVGSHVWREF
;
A
#
# COMPACT_ATOMS: atom_id res chain seq x y z
N VAL A 1 6.37 9.36 18.05
CA VAL A 1 5.14 10.07 17.67
C VAL A 1 4.41 9.20 16.65
N PRO A 2 3.12 8.98 16.78
CA PRO A 2 2.41 8.08 15.88
C PRO A 2 2.31 8.68 14.47
N TRP A 3 2.53 7.84 13.49
CA TRP A 3 2.19 8.11 12.10
C TRP A 3 0.70 7.83 11.93
N VAL A 4 -0.09 8.85 11.68
CA VAL A 4 -1.54 8.71 11.71
C VAL A 4 -2.15 9.22 10.40
N ASN A 5 -2.76 8.31 9.66
CA ASN A 5 -3.67 8.66 8.58
C ASN A 5 -5.07 8.84 9.16
N THR A 6 -5.68 9.98 8.93
CA THR A 6 -7.04 10.28 9.35
C THR A 6 -7.97 10.11 8.15
N VAL A 7 -8.97 9.25 8.31
CA VAL A 7 -10.08 9.08 7.36
C VAL A 7 -11.37 9.36 8.09
N ALA A 8 -12.18 10.26 7.56
CA ALA A 8 -13.46 10.64 8.16
C ALA A 8 -14.55 10.78 7.10
N SER A 9 -15.78 10.45 7.47
CA SER A 9 -16.99 10.77 6.69
C SER A 9 -17.81 11.82 7.43
N GLY A 10 -18.36 12.77 6.69
CA GLY A 10 -19.19 13.84 7.18
C GLY A 10 -20.59 13.83 6.57
N PRO A 11 -21.43 14.81 6.91
CA PRO A 11 -22.75 14.98 6.28
C PRO A 11 -22.60 15.25 4.77
N ASN A 12 -23.66 14.92 4.01
CA ASN A 12 -23.73 15.10 2.56
C ASN A 12 -22.65 14.32 1.78
N ASP A 13 -22.34 13.09 2.25
CA ASP A 13 -21.40 12.16 1.63
C ASP A 13 -19.97 12.73 1.44
N ARG A 14 -19.62 13.80 2.18
CA ARG A 14 -18.27 14.36 2.17
C ARG A 14 -17.33 13.45 2.96
N VAL A 15 -16.21 13.10 2.35
CA VAL A 15 -15.14 12.31 2.98
C VAL A 15 -13.85 13.11 3.00
N TYR A 16 -13.09 12.92 4.08
CA TYR A 16 -11.82 13.59 4.32
C TYR A 16 -10.71 12.57 4.51
N TYR A 17 -9.57 12.85 3.92
CA TYR A 17 -8.30 12.21 4.20
C TYR A 17 -7.29 13.26 4.66
N GLY A 18 -6.49 12.94 5.65
CA GLY A 18 -5.34 13.74 6.06
C GLY A 18 -4.20 12.83 6.55
N ASP A 19 -3.03 13.03 5.99
CA ASP A 19 -1.79 12.46 6.53
C ASP A 19 -1.28 13.41 7.63
N VAL A 20 -1.92 13.31 8.81
CA VAL A 20 -1.64 14.18 9.96
C VAL A 20 -0.57 13.52 10.81
N THR A 21 0.66 13.65 10.39
CA THR A 21 1.79 13.01 11.03
C THR A 21 2.84 14.03 11.47
N VAL A 22 3.71 13.66 12.39
CA VAL A 22 4.86 14.47 12.78
C VAL A 22 6.05 14.03 11.96
N VAL A 23 6.36 14.82 10.92
CA VAL A 23 7.46 14.57 10.00
C VAL A 23 8.52 15.66 10.17
N PRO A 24 9.80 15.29 10.27
CA PRO A 24 10.90 16.27 10.23
C PRO A 24 10.79 17.17 9.00
N HIS A 25 10.97 18.48 9.21
CA HIS A 25 10.95 19.44 8.10
C HIS A 25 12.25 19.32 7.30
N VAL A 26 12.30 18.30 6.43
CA VAL A 26 13.42 18.04 5.51
C VAL A 26 12.87 18.06 4.09
N THR A 27 13.30 19.07 3.31
CA THR A 27 12.88 19.17 1.91
C THR A 27 13.70 18.26 1.00
N ASP A 28 13.22 18.01 -0.20
CA ASP A 28 13.95 17.21 -1.21
C ASP A 28 15.23 17.90 -1.65
N GLU A 29 15.22 19.25 -1.74
CA GLU A 29 16.41 20.05 -2.00
C GLU A 29 17.42 19.91 -0.87
N GLN A 30 16.97 19.95 0.39
CA GLN A 30 17.84 19.78 1.55
C GLN A 30 18.39 18.35 1.59
N THR A 31 17.59 17.34 1.31
CA THR A 31 18.06 15.96 1.20
C THR A 31 19.16 15.84 0.16
N THR A 32 18.98 16.43 -1.02
CA THR A 32 19.97 16.42 -2.10
C THR A 32 21.26 17.13 -1.70
N ALA A 33 21.16 18.32 -1.09
CA ALA A 33 22.34 19.13 -0.73
C ALA A 33 23.10 18.61 0.48
N CYS A 34 22.43 17.86 1.36
CA CYS A 34 22.97 17.44 2.67
C CYS A 34 23.30 15.95 2.76
N SER A 35 22.95 15.13 1.77
CA SER A 35 23.27 13.70 1.73
C SER A 35 24.67 13.46 1.14
N THR A 36 25.70 13.95 1.84
CA THR A 36 27.10 13.94 1.36
C THR A 36 27.94 12.78 1.91
N SER A 37 27.40 12.01 2.86
CA SER A 37 28.11 10.88 3.47
C SER A 37 28.36 9.75 2.47
N PRO A 38 29.55 9.12 2.49
CA PRO A 38 29.83 7.92 1.69
C PRO A 38 28.95 6.72 2.08
N LEU A 39 28.23 6.79 3.20
CA LEU A 39 27.26 5.76 3.60
C LEU A 39 25.90 5.89 2.89
N VAL A 40 25.60 6.99 2.21
CA VAL A 40 24.32 7.19 1.52
C VAL A 40 23.97 6.05 0.56
N PRO A 41 24.87 5.55 -0.31
CA PRO A 41 24.57 4.42 -1.18
C PRO A 41 24.27 3.12 -0.41
N VAL A 42 24.93 2.89 0.71
CA VAL A 42 24.71 1.69 1.55
C VAL A 42 23.36 1.78 2.25
N ILE A 43 23.04 2.92 2.86
CA ILE A 43 21.75 3.14 3.51
C ILE A 43 20.62 3.05 2.47
N GLY A 44 20.80 3.58 1.27
CA GLY A 44 19.82 3.48 0.20
C GLY A 44 19.45 2.04 -0.22
N GLN A 45 20.35 1.06 0.01
CA GLN A 45 20.08 -0.36 -0.24
C GLN A 45 19.28 -1.02 0.89
N VAL A 46 19.56 -0.67 2.15
CA VAL A 46 18.92 -1.30 3.33
C VAL A 46 17.69 -0.56 3.83
N ALA A 47 17.61 0.74 3.57
CA ALA A 47 16.50 1.61 3.95
C ALA A 47 16.21 2.63 2.83
N PRO A 48 15.62 2.21 1.71
CA PRO A 48 15.29 3.09 0.60
C PRO A 48 14.39 4.25 1.06
N GLY A 49 14.76 5.49 0.69
CA GLY A 49 14.00 6.69 1.03
C GLY A 49 14.34 7.32 2.39
N LEU A 50 15.20 6.70 3.21
CA LEU A 50 15.68 7.31 4.44
C LEU A 50 16.69 8.43 4.11
N PRO A 51 16.42 9.72 4.45
CA PRO A 51 17.40 10.78 4.27
C PRO A 51 18.53 10.65 5.30
N LEU A 52 19.77 10.70 4.83
CA LEU A 52 20.96 10.74 5.68
C LEU A 52 21.62 12.11 5.51
N LEU A 53 21.38 13.01 6.46
CA LEU A 53 21.85 14.38 6.41
C LEU A 53 23.16 14.57 7.17
N ASP A 54 24.00 15.48 6.68
CA ASP A 54 25.21 15.93 7.38
C ASP A 54 24.84 16.93 8.49
N GLY A 55 24.57 16.43 9.68
CA GLY A 55 24.21 17.23 10.85
C GLY A 55 25.33 18.13 11.41
N SER A 56 26.54 18.10 10.84
CA SER A 56 27.62 19.04 11.21
C SER A 56 27.46 20.42 10.56
N ARG A 57 26.54 20.55 9.60
CA ARG A 57 26.32 21.76 8.80
C ARG A 57 25.00 22.41 9.20
N ALA A 58 25.03 23.67 9.63
CA ALA A 58 23.82 24.43 9.98
C ALA A 58 22.77 24.49 8.84
N ALA A 59 23.21 24.50 7.58
CA ALA A 59 22.32 24.45 6.42
C ALA A 59 21.57 23.11 6.27
N CYS A 60 21.92 22.08 7.04
CA CYS A 60 21.33 20.76 7.01
C CYS A 60 20.48 20.47 8.24
N GLU A 61 20.29 21.45 9.13
CA GLU A 61 19.34 21.35 10.22
C GLU A 61 17.90 21.36 9.68
N TRP A 62 16.99 20.73 10.42
CA TRP A 62 15.58 20.70 10.06
C TRP A 62 14.99 22.11 10.03
N GLY A 63 14.20 22.39 8.99
CA GLY A 63 13.49 23.66 8.84
C GLY A 63 12.34 23.83 9.85
N THR A 64 11.59 24.90 9.68
CA THR A 64 10.43 25.19 10.54
C THR A 64 9.35 25.87 9.73
N ASP A 65 8.14 25.35 9.76
CA ASP A 65 6.96 26.02 9.22
C ASP A 65 6.33 26.94 10.30
N ALA A 66 5.77 28.06 9.87
CA ALA A 66 5.14 29.03 10.76
C ALA A 66 3.91 28.48 11.49
N ASP A 67 3.23 27.51 10.92
CA ASP A 67 2.05 26.82 11.48
C ASP A 67 2.39 25.48 12.14
N ALA A 68 3.68 25.12 12.24
CA ALA A 68 4.10 23.92 12.95
C ALA A 68 3.92 24.12 14.48
N PRO A 69 3.42 23.10 15.20
CA PRO A 69 3.23 23.19 16.64
C PRO A 69 4.54 23.26 17.43
N VAL A 70 5.64 22.80 16.84
CA VAL A 70 7.01 22.89 17.39
C VAL A 70 8.01 23.09 16.26
N PRO A 71 9.18 23.70 16.51
CA PRO A 71 10.25 23.79 15.50
C PRO A 71 10.72 22.42 15.01
N GLY A 72 11.20 22.36 13.77
CA GLY A 72 11.84 21.17 13.20
C GLY A 72 10.90 20.18 12.52
N ILE A 73 9.59 20.46 12.45
CA ILE A 73 8.61 19.60 11.76
C ILE A 73 7.81 20.40 10.73
N PHE A 74 7.21 19.70 9.77
CA PHE A 74 6.25 20.30 8.84
C PHE A 74 5.01 20.79 9.58
N GLY A 75 4.49 21.95 9.18
CA GLY A 75 3.17 22.45 9.57
C GLY A 75 2.05 21.78 8.81
N GLY A 76 0.83 21.84 9.36
CA GLY A 76 -0.35 21.17 8.80
C GLY A 76 -0.67 21.58 7.36
N LYS A 77 -0.31 22.78 6.94
CA LYS A 77 -0.51 23.26 5.55
C LYS A 77 0.38 22.56 4.54
N ASN A 78 1.49 22.02 4.98
CA ASN A 78 2.47 21.29 4.18
C ASN A 78 2.33 19.76 4.32
N LEU A 79 1.20 19.28 4.86
CA LEU A 79 0.86 17.88 4.95
C LEU A 79 -0.28 17.51 3.99
N PRO A 80 -0.26 16.30 3.39
CA PRO A 80 -1.25 15.88 2.41
C PRO A 80 -2.66 15.81 2.98
N THR A 81 -3.61 16.45 2.32
CA THR A 81 -5.03 16.38 2.66
C THR A 81 -5.88 16.27 1.40
N LEU A 82 -7.05 15.63 1.50
CA LEU A 82 -8.00 15.49 0.40
C LEU A 82 -9.42 15.48 0.93
N VAL A 83 -10.31 16.23 0.29
CA VAL A 83 -11.75 16.19 0.52
C VAL A 83 -12.44 15.74 -0.76
N ARG A 84 -13.31 14.72 -0.65
CA ARG A 84 -14.04 14.13 -1.78
C ARG A 84 -15.51 13.98 -1.45
N ASP A 85 -16.30 13.66 -2.47
CA ASP A 85 -17.73 13.30 -2.41
C ASP A 85 -17.98 11.85 -2.89
N ASP A 86 -16.90 11.13 -3.24
CA ASP A 86 -16.97 9.72 -3.64
C ASP A 86 -16.34 8.81 -2.58
N TYR A 87 -15.02 8.78 -2.46
CA TYR A 87 -14.32 8.01 -1.43
C TYR A 87 -12.90 8.52 -1.21
N VAL A 88 -12.36 8.17 -0.07
CA VAL A 88 -10.94 8.18 0.25
C VAL A 88 -10.59 6.87 0.93
N HIS A 89 -9.35 6.40 0.77
CA HIS A 89 -8.87 5.21 1.45
C HIS A 89 -7.42 5.38 1.91
N ASN A 90 -7.02 4.56 2.86
CA ASN A 90 -5.62 4.31 3.15
C ASN A 90 -5.43 2.83 3.49
N CYS A 91 -4.51 2.17 2.79
CA CYS A 91 -4.14 0.79 3.01
C CYS A 91 -2.70 0.68 3.52
N ASN A 92 -2.33 1.60 4.43
CA ASN A 92 -1.00 1.70 5.00
C ASN A 92 0.06 1.82 3.89
N ASP A 93 -0.15 2.76 3.00
CA ASP A 93 0.71 3.14 1.88
C ASP A 93 0.74 4.67 1.79
N SER A 94 1.56 5.22 0.90
CA SER A 94 1.63 6.68 0.69
C SER A 94 0.25 7.30 0.40
N TYR A 95 0.10 8.57 0.79
CA TYR A 95 -1.06 9.41 0.53
C TYR A 95 -1.39 9.55 -0.97
N TRP A 96 -0.41 9.36 -1.84
CA TRP A 96 -0.47 9.67 -3.27
C TRP A 96 -1.75 9.20 -3.98
N LEU A 97 -2.13 7.93 -3.81
CA LEU A 97 -3.33 7.35 -4.44
C LEU A 97 -4.48 7.10 -3.44
N THR A 98 -4.62 7.92 -2.42
CA THR A 98 -5.79 7.93 -1.53
C THR A 98 -7.12 7.98 -2.30
N ASN A 99 -7.12 8.63 -3.46
CA ASN A 99 -8.13 8.47 -4.50
C ASN A 99 -7.43 8.61 -5.87
N PRO A 100 -7.41 7.57 -6.72
CA PRO A 100 -6.73 7.62 -8.02
C PRO A 100 -7.31 8.65 -8.99
N LYS A 101 -8.57 9.08 -8.80
CA LYS A 101 -9.19 10.14 -9.62
C LYS A 101 -8.72 11.54 -9.22
N ALA A 102 -8.09 11.68 -8.06
CA ALA A 102 -7.53 12.91 -7.53
C ALA A 102 -6.21 12.63 -6.80
N PRO A 103 -5.14 12.24 -7.52
CA PRO A 103 -3.84 11.97 -6.91
C PRO A 103 -3.33 13.20 -6.16
N ILE A 104 -2.85 12.98 -4.94
CA ILE A 104 -2.22 14.02 -4.13
C ILE A 104 -0.74 14.05 -4.49
N THR A 105 -0.22 15.20 -4.93
CA THR A 105 1.16 15.33 -5.40
C THR A 105 1.80 16.65 -4.97
N GLY A 106 3.12 16.72 -5.03
CA GLY A 106 3.90 17.93 -4.77
C GLY A 106 4.40 18.04 -3.33
N PHE A 107 4.45 16.94 -2.61
CA PHE A 107 4.98 16.90 -1.25
C PHE A 107 6.40 16.34 -1.22
N ASN A 108 7.17 16.73 -0.19
CA ASN A 108 8.52 16.23 -0.01
C ASN A 108 8.52 14.70 0.24
N ARG A 109 9.51 14.01 -0.32
CA ARG A 109 9.59 12.56 -0.30
C ARG A 109 9.62 11.95 1.11
N ILE A 110 10.12 12.67 2.10
CA ILE A 110 10.11 12.23 3.50
C ILE A 110 8.68 12.00 4.04
N ILE A 111 7.67 12.64 3.45
CA ILE A 111 6.26 12.46 3.81
C ILE A 111 5.69 11.18 3.21
N GLY A 112 6.09 10.87 1.96
CA GLY A 112 5.68 9.64 1.29
C GLY A 112 6.04 9.64 -0.20
N ASP A 113 6.10 8.46 -0.78
CA ASP A 113 6.45 8.28 -2.20
C ASP A 113 5.30 8.63 -3.13
N GLU A 114 5.60 9.37 -4.19
CA GLU A 114 4.72 9.65 -5.32
C GLU A 114 5.25 8.96 -6.59
N GLY A 115 4.36 8.65 -7.54
CA GLY A 115 4.74 8.09 -8.84
C GLY A 115 5.38 6.69 -8.80
N THR A 116 5.27 5.96 -7.70
CA THR A 116 5.87 4.63 -7.53
C THR A 116 4.82 3.51 -7.57
N ALA A 117 5.25 2.30 -7.93
CA ALA A 117 4.34 1.15 -7.98
C ALA A 117 3.77 0.85 -6.58
N ARG A 118 2.44 0.71 -6.51
CA ARG A 118 1.76 0.34 -5.26
C ARG A 118 1.76 -1.16 -5.03
N SER A 119 1.76 -1.55 -3.76
CA SER A 119 1.66 -2.95 -3.35
C SER A 119 0.35 -3.60 -3.87
N LEU A 120 0.33 -4.92 -3.98
CA LEU A 120 -0.89 -5.65 -4.36
C LEU A 120 -2.03 -5.38 -3.38
N ARG A 121 -1.74 -5.18 -2.10
CA ARG A 121 -2.70 -4.82 -1.06
C ARG A 121 -3.36 -3.46 -1.34
N THR A 122 -2.58 -2.44 -1.64
CA THR A 122 -3.09 -1.11 -1.96
C THR A 122 -3.91 -1.12 -3.25
N ARG A 123 -3.45 -1.85 -4.26
CA ARG A 123 -4.18 -2.02 -5.52
C ARG A 123 -5.53 -2.70 -5.31
N LEU A 124 -5.59 -3.74 -4.45
CA LEU A 124 -6.84 -4.38 -4.09
C LEU A 124 -7.80 -3.42 -3.38
N CYS A 125 -7.31 -2.60 -2.43
CA CYS A 125 -8.14 -1.59 -1.74
C CYS A 125 -8.81 -0.63 -2.73
N ILE A 126 -8.06 -0.10 -3.68
CA ILE A 126 -8.58 0.77 -4.73
C ILE A 126 -9.69 0.05 -5.52
N LEU A 127 -9.39 -1.16 -6.00
CA LEU A 127 -10.34 -1.96 -6.77
C LEU A 127 -11.61 -2.30 -5.98
N GLN A 128 -11.49 -2.62 -4.70
CA GLN A 128 -12.66 -2.90 -3.85
C GLN A 128 -13.54 -1.67 -3.70
N ALA A 129 -12.96 -0.47 -3.50
CA ALA A 129 -13.71 0.77 -3.44
C ALA A 129 -14.42 1.08 -4.78
N GLU A 130 -13.69 1.00 -5.88
CA GLU A 130 -14.24 1.29 -7.21
C GLU A 130 -15.32 0.29 -7.63
N ARG A 131 -15.11 -1.01 -7.40
CA ARG A 131 -16.10 -2.05 -7.67
C ARG A 131 -17.36 -1.87 -6.82
N ARG A 132 -17.23 -1.47 -5.55
CA ARG A 132 -18.36 -1.17 -4.68
C ARG A 132 -19.19 -0.02 -5.25
N LEU A 133 -18.57 1.09 -5.59
CA LEU A 133 -19.25 2.25 -6.18
C LEU A 133 -19.88 1.95 -7.55
N ALA A 134 -19.26 1.07 -8.32
CA ALA A 134 -19.79 0.61 -9.62
C ALA A 134 -20.87 -0.48 -9.48
N GLY A 135 -21.12 -1.04 -8.27
CA GLY A 135 -22.04 -2.15 -8.07
C GLY A 135 -21.57 -3.47 -8.71
N THR A 136 -20.27 -3.64 -8.92
CA THR A 136 -19.67 -4.82 -9.57
C THR A 136 -18.94 -5.76 -8.60
N ASP A 137 -19.04 -5.49 -7.29
CA ASP A 137 -18.42 -6.28 -6.23
C ASP A 137 -19.23 -7.51 -5.79
N GLY A 138 -20.36 -7.78 -6.46
CA GLY A 138 -21.26 -8.89 -6.16
C GLY A 138 -22.21 -8.66 -4.95
N ARG A 139 -22.20 -7.47 -4.36
CA ARG A 139 -23.08 -7.08 -3.25
C ARG A 139 -24.20 -6.17 -3.72
N PRO A 140 -25.37 -6.18 -3.07
CA PRO A 140 -26.47 -5.28 -3.43
C PRO A 140 -26.14 -3.79 -3.24
N GLY A 141 -26.57 -2.96 -4.19
CA GLY A 141 -26.40 -1.49 -4.17
C GLY A 141 -24.97 -1.04 -4.46
N THR A 142 -24.69 0.25 -4.22
CA THR A 142 -23.40 0.90 -4.54
C THR A 142 -22.83 1.71 -3.37
N THR A 143 -23.50 1.69 -2.21
CA THR A 143 -23.12 2.49 -1.04
C THR A 143 -22.33 1.67 -0.03
N PHE A 144 -21.47 2.35 0.72
CA PHE A 144 -20.77 1.77 1.86
C PHE A 144 -21.63 1.91 3.11
N THR A 145 -22.07 0.79 3.64
CA THR A 145 -22.65 0.71 4.98
C THR A 145 -21.66 0.03 5.92
N ILE A 146 -21.83 0.16 7.22
CA ILE A 146 -20.94 -0.50 8.20
C ILE A 146 -20.88 -2.01 7.95
N PRO A 147 -21.99 -2.75 7.77
CA PRO A 147 -21.92 -4.18 7.46
C PRO A 147 -21.17 -4.49 6.16
N VAL A 148 -21.33 -3.67 5.12
CA VAL A 148 -20.62 -3.85 3.85
C VAL A 148 -19.12 -3.63 4.01
N LEU A 149 -18.73 -2.60 4.77
CA LEU A 149 -17.32 -2.34 5.07
C LEU A 149 -16.69 -3.49 5.86
N GLN A 150 -17.40 -3.99 6.89
CA GLN A 150 -16.96 -5.15 7.66
C GLN A 150 -16.78 -6.39 6.77
N ASP A 151 -17.74 -6.68 5.89
CA ASP A 151 -17.64 -7.81 4.98
C ASP A 151 -16.50 -7.65 3.97
N ILE A 152 -16.25 -6.46 3.44
CA ILE A 152 -15.11 -6.20 2.56
C ILE A 152 -13.79 -6.44 3.29
N VAL A 153 -13.61 -5.85 4.47
CA VAL A 153 -12.38 -5.96 5.26
C VAL A 153 -12.13 -7.41 5.70
N LEU A 154 -13.18 -8.12 6.12
CA LEU A 154 -13.09 -9.49 6.62
C LEU A 154 -13.18 -10.54 5.50
N SER A 155 -13.32 -10.13 4.24
CA SER A 155 -13.41 -11.07 3.10
C SER A 155 -12.11 -11.82 2.82
N SER A 156 -11.01 -11.41 3.40
CA SER A 156 -9.68 -12.04 3.27
C SER A 156 -9.26 -12.30 1.81
N GLN A 157 -9.60 -11.40 0.91
CA GLN A 157 -9.27 -11.52 -0.51
C GLN A 157 -7.77 -11.33 -0.74
N ILE A 158 -7.21 -12.09 -1.66
CA ILE A 158 -5.81 -12.03 -2.07
C ILE A 158 -5.75 -11.59 -3.53
N TYR A 159 -5.18 -10.40 -3.79
CA TYR A 159 -5.16 -9.86 -5.15
C TYR A 159 -4.26 -10.66 -6.10
N SER A 160 -3.16 -11.22 -5.63
CA SER A 160 -2.31 -12.08 -6.45
C SER A 160 -3.06 -13.30 -6.99
N VAL A 161 -4.01 -13.85 -6.22
CA VAL A 161 -4.89 -14.93 -6.67
C VAL A 161 -5.75 -14.48 -7.85
N GLU A 162 -6.34 -13.30 -7.74
CA GLU A 162 -7.21 -12.77 -8.79
C GLU A 162 -6.46 -12.59 -10.12
N ILE A 163 -5.21 -12.10 -10.06
CA ILE A 163 -4.44 -11.80 -11.27
C ILE A 163 -3.63 -12.97 -11.82
N ALA A 164 -3.25 -13.96 -11.02
CA ALA A 164 -2.29 -14.98 -11.43
C ALA A 164 -2.77 -16.42 -11.31
N ARG A 165 -3.76 -16.75 -10.45
CA ARG A 165 -4.15 -18.13 -10.19
C ARG A 165 -4.50 -18.92 -11.46
N LYS A 166 -5.28 -18.31 -12.36
CA LYS A 166 -5.64 -18.99 -13.61
C LYS A 166 -4.41 -19.35 -14.42
N GLN A 167 -3.50 -18.40 -14.59
CA GLN A 167 -2.26 -18.63 -15.34
C GLN A 167 -1.37 -19.68 -14.67
N VAL A 168 -1.29 -19.67 -13.35
CA VAL A 168 -0.54 -20.68 -12.56
C VAL A 168 -1.11 -22.07 -12.81
N LEU A 169 -2.43 -22.25 -12.68
CA LEU A 169 -3.07 -23.54 -12.90
C LEU A 169 -2.91 -24.01 -14.36
N ASP A 170 -3.10 -23.12 -15.33
CA ASP A 170 -3.02 -23.45 -16.74
C ASP A 170 -1.59 -23.80 -17.18
N SER A 171 -0.57 -23.15 -16.63
CA SER A 171 0.81 -23.35 -17.05
C SER A 171 1.58 -24.31 -16.17
N LEU A 172 1.61 -24.10 -14.86
CA LEU A 172 2.47 -24.91 -13.96
C LEU A 172 1.86 -26.28 -13.66
N CYS A 173 0.54 -26.37 -13.55
CA CYS A 173 -0.10 -27.66 -13.28
C CYS A 173 -0.14 -28.59 -14.50
N THR A 174 0.20 -28.09 -15.67
CA THR A 174 0.28 -28.88 -16.92
C THR A 174 1.71 -29.22 -17.33
N GLN A 175 2.72 -28.69 -16.65
CA GLN A 175 4.13 -28.98 -16.95
C GLN A 175 4.49 -30.42 -16.56
N PRO A 176 5.20 -31.16 -17.45
CA PRO A 176 5.64 -32.51 -17.16
C PRO A 176 6.78 -32.56 -16.10
N LEU A 177 7.50 -31.45 -15.93
CA LEU A 177 8.56 -31.27 -14.94
C LEU A 177 8.53 -29.83 -14.45
N LEU A 178 8.35 -29.67 -13.16
CA LEU A 178 8.49 -28.39 -12.47
C LEU A 178 9.83 -28.33 -11.74
N ILE A 179 10.56 -27.24 -11.91
CA ILE A 179 11.82 -26.97 -11.22
C ILE A 179 11.60 -25.79 -10.28
N GLY A 180 11.64 -26.04 -8.99
CA GLY A 180 11.62 -25.02 -7.95
C GLY A 180 13.02 -24.52 -7.59
N SER A 181 13.12 -23.60 -6.66
CA SER A 181 14.39 -23.04 -6.17
C SER A 181 15.32 -24.10 -5.55
N ALA A 182 14.76 -25.16 -4.97
CA ALA A 182 15.50 -26.27 -4.36
C ALA A 182 15.76 -27.45 -5.33
N GLY A 183 15.35 -27.34 -6.60
CA GLY A 183 15.50 -28.40 -7.61
C GLY A 183 14.17 -28.94 -8.15
N PRO A 184 14.18 -30.14 -8.80
CA PRO A 184 12.99 -30.73 -9.37
C PRO A 184 11.93 -31.03 -8.31
N VAL A 185 10.68 -30.66 -8.61
CA VAL A 185 9.51 -30.97 -7.78
C VAL A 185 8.99 -32.34 -8.15
N ALA A 186 8.72 -33.20 -7.16
CA ALA A 186 8.15 -34.53 -7.42
C ALA A 186 6.75 -34.37 -8.04
N ALA A 187 6.47 -35.20 -9.07
CA ALA A 187 5.19 -35.15 -9.79
C ALA A 187 3.96 -35.33 -8.86
N ALA A 188 4.11 -36.14 -7.80
CA ALA A 188 3.06 -36.36 -6.81
C ALA A 188 2.78 -35.07 -6.01
N ASP A 189 3.83 -34.32 -5.61
CA ASP A 189 3.70 -33.07 -4.86
C ASP A 189 3.10 -31.96 -5.72
N GLN A 190 3.55 -31.87 -6.98
CA GLN A 190 2.94 -30.95 -7.97
C GLN A 190 1.46 -31.23 -8.14
N ALA A 191 1.07 -32.49 -8.33
CA ALA A 191 -0.33 -32.87 -8.50
C ALA A 191 -1.16 -32.57 -7.24
N ALA A 192 -0.62 -32.82 -6.06
CA ALA A 192 -1.29 -32.51 -4.80
C ALA A 192 -1.49 -30.98 -4.59
N ALA A 193 -0.46 -30.18 -4.85
CA ALA A 193 -0.54 -28.72 -4.78
C ALA A 193 -1.58 -28.16 -5.77
N CYS A 194 -1.56 -28.63 -7.01
CA CYS A 194 -2.51 -28.23 -8.05
C CYS A 194 -3.96 -28.62 -7.69
N ALA A 195 -4.17 -29.80 -7.13
CA ALA A 195 -5.49 -30.25 -6.67
C ALA A 195 -6.05 -29.36 -5.55
N VAL A 196 -5.19 -28.96 -4.62
CA VAL A 196 -5.52 -28.04 -3.54
C VAL A 196 -5.86 -26.65 -4.10
N LEU A 197 -4.99 -26.07 -4.92
CA LEU A 197 -5.18 -24.72 -5.50
C LEU A 197 -6.42 -24.66 -6.42
N THR A 198 -6.77 -25.74 -7.11
CA THR A 198 -7.97 -25.80 -7.96
C THR A 198 -9.26 -25.70 -7.15
N LYS A 199 -9.30 -26.32 -5.96
CA LYS A 199 -10.49 -26.35 -5.10
C LYS A 199 -10.59 -25.16 -4.13
N TRP A 200 -9.48 -24.48 -3.90
CA TRP A 200 -9.41 -23.37 -2.97
C TRP A 200 -10.24 -22.18 -3.42
N ASP A 201 -10.92 -21.50 -2.51
CA ASP A 201 -11.76 -20.33 -2.80
C ASP A 201 -10.97 -19.03 -3.09
N GLY A 202 -9.63 -19.05 -2.92
CA GLY A 202 -8.77 -17.91 -3.17
C GLY A 202 -8.72 -16.90 -2.03
N LYS A 203 -9.16 -17.28 -0.83
CA LYS A 203 -9.18 -16.41 0.36
C LYS A 203 -8.24 -16.90 1.45
N ASP A 204 -7.73 -15.98 2.25
CA ASP A 204 -6.84 -16.30 3.39
C ASP A 204 -7.61 -16.21 4.72
N ASN A 205 -8.63 -17.06 4.86
CA ASN A 205 -9.43 -17.20 6.07
C ASN A 205 -8.77 -18.16 7.08
N LEU A 206 -9.38 -18.36 8.25
CA LEU A 206 -8.86 -19.26 9.28
C LEU A 206 -8.94 -20.75 8.90
N THR A 207 -9.83 -21.13 8.00
CA THR A 207 -10.12 -22.53 7.67
C THR A 207 -9.79 -22.98 6.25
N PRO A 208 -9.37 -22.14 5.28
CA PRO A 208 -9.18 -22.59 3.91
C PRO A 208 -7.92 -23.42 3.76
N VAL A 209 -8.08 -24.52 3.03
CA VAL A 209 -6.95 -25.32 2.56
C VAL A 209 -6.51 -24.75 1.21
N GLY A 210 -5.30 -24.19 1.15
CA GLY A 210 -4.74 -23.66 -0.11
C GLY A 210 -3.97 -22.35 0.02
N SER A 211 -4.33 -21.49 0.98
CA SER A 211 -3.66 -20.19 1.16
C SER A 211 -2.16 -20.32 1.44
N HIS A 212 -1.77 -21.28 2.28
CA HIS A 212 -0.37 -21.54 2.57
C HIS A 212 0.39 -22.07 1.34
N VAL A 213 -0.24 -22.93 0.52
CA VAL A 213 0.37 -23.39 -0.74
C VAL A 213 0.59 -22.21 -1.70
N TRP A 214 -0.39 -21.31 -1.79
CA TRP A 214 -0.28 -20.12 -2.62
C TRP A 214 0.79 -19.13 -2.14
N ARG A 215 1.01 -19.02 -0.84
CA ARG A 215 2.05 -18.15 -0.27
C ARG A 215 3.46 -18.60 -0.54
N GLU A 216 3.68 -19.89 -0.66
CA GLU A 216 4.99 -20.46 -0.97
C GLU A 216 5.29 -20.51 -2.49
N PHE A 217 4.31 -20.17 -3.29
CA PHE A 217 4.40 -20.05 -4.75
C PHE A 217 4.86 -18.66 -5.17
#